data_d952b807ce8154a986a39539338fd4c3
#
_entry.id   d952b807ce8154a986a39539338fd4c3
#
_cell.length_a   1.000
_cell.length_b   1.000
_cell.length_c   1.000
_cell.angle_alpha   90.00
_cell.angle_beta   90.00
_cell.angle_gamma   90.00
#
_symmetry.space_group_name_H-M   'P 1'
#
loop_
_entity.id
_entity.type
_entity.pdbx_description
1 polymer ?
#
loop_
_entity_poly.entity_id
_entity_poly.type
_entity_poly.pdbx_seq_one_letter_code
_entity_poly.pdbx_strand_id
1 'polypeptide(L)'
;MHFLSKCVSMSFADAVGATKEALERQKFSILAEIDMRQVLRSDLSVDFRPYLILNACSLPLAHRAIEADHVIASMLLCEVVIQEHRNGRVEISVLDPTSTIGTINHVEMISIAHELQSKTRQFMDDIHPAPEFCRAA
;
A
#
# COMPACT_ATOMS: atom_id res chain seq x y z
N MET A 1 -12.44 4.63 -8.06
CA MET A 1 -11.39 4.02 -7.22
C MET A 1 -10.21 4.96 -7.16
N HIS A 2 -9.80 5.35 -5.98
CA HIS A 2 -8.73 6.33 -5.81
C HIS A 2 -7.48 5.69 -5.22
N PHE A 3 -6.34 6.05 -5.79
CA PHE A 3 -5.02 5.64 -5.30
C PHE A 3 -4.29 6.85 -4.76
N LEU A 4 -3.51 6.62 -3.70
CA LEU A 4 -2.47 7.54 -3.26
C LEU A 4 -1.18 7.05 -3.89
N SER A 5 -0.49 7.92 -4.61
CA SER A 5 0.71 7.54 -5.35
C SER A 5 1.74 8.64 -5.30
N LYS A 6 3.01 8.27 -5.20
CA LYS A 6 4.12 9.20 -5.32
C LYS A 6 5.33 8.55 -5.99
N CYS A 7 6.09 9.35 -6.72
CA CYS A 7 7.38 8.97 -7.22
C CYS A 7 8.46 9.51 -6.31
N VAL A 8 9.49 8.73 -6.08
CA VAL A 8 10.59 9.10 -5.19
C VAL A 8 11.92 9.05 -5.93
N SER A 9 12.82 9.96 -5.54
CA SER A 9 14.18 10.05 -6.12
C SER A 9 15.14 9.23 -5.27
N MET A 10 14.95 7.91 -5.29
CA MET A 10 15.82 6.98 -4.58
C MET A 10 15.82 5.63 -5.31
N SER A 11 16.76 4.77 -4.98
CA SER A 11 16.80 3.42 -5.55
C SER A 11 15.56 2.62 -5.12
N PHE A 12 15.26 1.57 -5.88
CA PHE A 12 14.17 0.66 -5.54
C PHE A 12 14.36 0.08 -4.14
N ALA A 13 15.56 -0.38 -3.81
CA ALA A 13 15.87 -0.96 -2.50
C ALA A 13 15.65 0.06 -1.38
N ASP A 14 16.09 1.30 -1.57
CA ASP A 14 15.91 2.37 -0.59
C ASP A 14 14.45 2.74 -0.44
N ALA A 15 13.69 2.74 -1.52
CA ALA A 15 12.25 3.00 -1.49
C ALA A 15 11.50 1.92 -0.71
N VAL A 16 11.87 0.67 -0.88
CA VAL A 16 11.31 -0.44 -0.11
C VAL A 16 11.56 -0.25 1.39
N GLY A 17 12.82 0.05 1.76
CA GLY A 17 13.18 0.30 3.15
C GLY A 17 12.45 1.49 3.75
N ALA A 18 12.39 2.60 3.02
CA ALA A 18 11.70 3.81 3.47
C ALA A 18 10.20 3.57 3.67
N THR A 19 9.59 2.80 2.76
CA THR A 19 8.16 2.46 2.86
C THR A 19 7.89 1.59 4.08
N LYS A 20 8.72 0.58 4.32
CA LYS A 20 8.59 -0.29 5.50
C LYS A 20 8.72 0.51 6.79
N GLU A 21 9.71 1.40 6.87
CA GLU A 21 9.90 2.25 8.04
C GLU A 21 8.71 3.18 8.27
N ALA A 22 8.19 3.78 7.22
CA ALA A 22 7.03 4.66 7.32
C ALA A 22 5.77 3.91 7.79
N LEU A 23 5.57 2.70 7.30
CA LEU A 23 4.47 1.83 7.75
C LEU A 23 4.61 1.51 9.24
N GLU A 24 5.82 1.14 9.68
CA GLU A 24 6.06 0.82 11.09
C GLU A 24 5.85 2.03 12.00
N ARG A 25 6.28 3.23 11.56
CA ARG A 25 6.05 4.46 12.34
C ARG A 25 4.56 4.75 12.53
N GLN A 26 3.74 4.41 11.57
CA GLN A 26 2.29 4.56 11.65
C GLN A 26 1.58 3.34 12.26
N LYS A 27 2.35 2.43 12.87
CA LYS A 27 1.83 1.25 13.56
C LYS A 27 1.12 0.25 12.65
N PHE A 28 1.51 0.20 11.37
CA PHE A 28 1.11 -0.88 10.48
C PHE A 28 2.00 -2.10 10.70
N SER A 29 1.39 -3.28 10.64
CA SER A 29 2.10 -4.55 10.62
C SER A 29 2.21 -5.03 9.18
N ILE A 30 3.40 -5.39 8.73
CA ILE A 30 3.62 -5.95 7.40
C ILE A 30 3.42 -7.45 7.50
N LEU A 31 2.37 -7.95 6.86
CA LEU A 31 1.97 -9.35 6.97
C LEU A 31 2.60 -10.23 5.90
N ALA A 32 2.89 -9.67 4.73
CA ALA A 32 3.45 -10.41 3.62
C ALA A 32 4.17 -9.49 2.64
N GLU A 33 5.15 -10.07 1.94
CA GLU A 33 5.85 -9.42 0.83
C GLU A 33 5.75 -10.35 -0.38
N ILE A 34 5.36 -9.80 -1.51
CA ILE A 34 5.24 -10.56 -2.75
C ILE A 34 6.12 -9.89 -3.80
N ASP A 35 7.22 -10.57 -4.16
CA ASP A 35 8.11 -10.10 -5.22
C ASP A 35 7.59 -10.64 -6.56
N MET A 36 6.83 -9.79 -7.27
CA MET A 36 6.22 -10.18 -8.54
C MET A 36 7.24 -10.42 -9.64
N ARG A 37 8.37 -9.73 -9.61
CA ARG A 37 9.45 -9.97 -10.55
C ARG A 37 9.96 -11.40 -10.45
N GLN A 38 10.17 -11.87 -9.22
CA GLN A 38 10.62 -13.23 -8.96
C GLN A 38 9.57 -14.27 -9.31
N VAL A 39 8.32 -14.02 -8.96
CA VAL A 39 7.20 -14.92 -9.27
C VAL A 39 7.03 -15.09 -10.78
N LEU A 40 7.06 -13.99 -11.54
CA LEU A 40 6.93 -14.05 -13.00
C LEU A 40 8.10 -14.76 -13.67
N ARG A 41 9.31 -14.56 -13.16
CA ARG A 41 10.48 -15.27 -13.67
C ARG A 41 10.39 -16.76 -13.39
N SER A 42 10.00 -17.13 -12.19
CA SER A 42 9.95 -18.53 -11.74
C SER A 42 8.85 -19.31 -12.43
N ASP A 43 7.65 -18.75 -12.55
CA ASP A 43 6.49 -19.49 -13.03
C ASP A 43 6.20 -19.33 -14.52
N LEU A 44 6.59 -18.19 -15.12
CA LEU A 44 6.29 -17.88 -16.52
C LEU A 44 7.55 -17.64 -17.37
N SER A 45 8.74 -17.67 -16.77
CA SER A 45 10.00 -17.32 -17.44
C SER A 45 9.96 -15.94 -18.10
N VAL A 46 9.23 -15.01 -17.50
CA VAL A 46 9.10 -13.64 -17.97
C VAL A 46 10.04 -12.74 -17.18
N ASP A 47 10.78 -11.88 -17.88
CA ASP A 47 11.57 -10.82 -17.27
C ASP A 47 10.68 -9.61 -17.07
N PHE A 48 10.53 -9.18 -15.81
CA PHE A 48 9.70 -8.04 -15.45
C PHE A 48 10.52 -7.02 -14.65
N ARG A 49 10.00 -5.81 -14.56
CA ARG A 49 10.62 -4.76 -13.76
C ARG A 49 10.51 -5.07 -12.27
N PRO A 50 11.34 -4.44 -11.42
CA PRO A 50 11.19 -4.55 -9.98
C PRO A 50 9.77 -4.14 -9.56
N TYR A 51 9.06 -5.05 -8.90
CA TYR A 51 7.67 -4.86 -8.51
C TYR A 51 7.40 -5.66 -7.25
N LEU A 52 7.15 -4.95 -6.15
CA LEU A 52 6.94 -5.55 -4.84
C LEU A 52 5.58 -5.14 -4.29
N ILE A 53 4.84 -6.11 -3.79
CA ILE A 53 3.58 -5.86 -3.09
C ILE A 53 3.82 -6.13 -1.61
N LEU A 54 3.53 -5.13 -0.77
CA LEU A 54 3.52 -5.26 0.67
C LEU A 54 2.08 -5.32 1.15
N ASN A 55 1.71 -6.40 1.82
CA ASN A 55 0.43 -6.48 2.50
C ASN A 55 0.63 -6.01 3.94
N ALA A 56 -0.03 -4.92 4.28
CA ALA A 56 0.07 -4.32 5.60
C ALA A 56 -1.31 -4.12 6.21
N CYS A 57 -1.40 -4.12 7.53
CA CYS A 57 -2.63 -3.76 8.21
C CYS A 57 -2.36 -3.09 9.55
N SER A 58 -3.30 -2.26 9.96
CA SER A 58 -3.38 -1.78 11.34
C SER A 58 -4.11 -2.85 12.15
N LEU A 59 -3.41 -3.59 13.00
CA LEU A 59 -4.00 -4.68 13.76
C LEU A 59 -5.20 -4.25 14.61
N PRO A 60 -5.16 -3.11 15.32
CA PRO A 60 -6.35 -2.66 16.07
C PRO A 60 -7.56 -2.40 15.17
N LEU A 61 -7.35 -1.76 14.01
CA LEU A 61 -8.44 -1.50 13.06
C LEU A 61 -8.92 -2.79 12.40
N ALA A 62 -8.00 -3.70 12.07
CA ALA A 62 -8.33 -5.00 11.51
C ALA A 62 -9.19 -5.82 12.49
N HIS A 63 -8.85 -5.82 13.76
CA HIS A 63 -9.61 -6.52 14.79
C HIS A 63 -11.04 -5.96 14.90
N ARG A 64 -11.17 -4.64 14.97
CA ARG A 64 -12.48 -3.98 14.98
C ARG A 64 -13.31 -4.32 13.73
N ALA A 65 -12.65 -4.35 12.57
CA ALA A 65 -13.30 -4.67 11.30
C ALA A 65 -13.82 -6.10 11.27
N ILE A 66 -13.00 -7.05 11.70
CA ILE A 66 -13.39 -8.47 11.75
C ILE A 66 -14.57 -8.67 12.70
N GLU A 67 -14.58 -7.99 13.85
CA GLU A 67 -15.70 -8.03 14.79
C GLU A 67 -16.98 -7.43 14.19
N ALA A 68 -16.86 -6.39 13.37
CA ALA A 68 -18.00 -5.73 12.74
C ALA A 68 -18.57 -6.56 11.58
N ASP A 69 -17.69 -7.07 10.70
CA ASP A 69 -18.07 -7.92 9.57
C ASP A 69 -16.84 -8.66 9.07
N HIS A 70 -16.79 -9.96 9.35
CA HIS A 70 -15.61 -10.78 9.05
C HIS A 70 -15.32 -10.96 7.56
N VAL A 71 -16.30 -10.74 6.69
CA VAL A 71 -16.09 -10.84 5.22
C VAL A 71 -15.61 -9.50 4.66
N ILE A 72 -16.31 -8.43 4.99
CA ILE A 72 -15.99 -7.08 4.49
C ILE A 72 -14.63 -6.63 5.02
N ALA A 73 -14.22 -7.09 6.20
CA ALA A 73 -12.94 -6.75 6.81
C ALA A 73 -11.74 -7.05 5.89
N SER A 74 -11.86 -8.07 5.03
CA SER A 74 -10.78 -8.39 4.07
C SER A 74 -10.48 -7.25 3.10
N MET A 75 -11.43 -6.35 2.88
CA MET A 75 -11.25 -5.19 1.99
C MET A 75 -10.43 -4.07 2.62
N LEU A 76 -10.11 -4.18 3.91
CA LEU A 76 -9.32 -3.18 4.65
C LEU A 76 -7.83 -3.52 4.73
N LEU A 77 -7.38 -4.59 4.06
CA LEU A 77 -5.96 -4.85 3.91
C LEU A 77 -5.35 -3.77 3.02
N CYS A 78 -4.25 -3.20 3.50
CA CYS A 78 -3.54 -2.15 2.80
C CYS A 78 -2.47 -2.80 1.92
N GLU A 79 -2.69 -2.80 0.61
CA GLU A 79 -1.70 -3.28 -0.34
C GLU A 79 -0.89 -2.10 -0.86
N VAL A 80 0.41 -2.12 -0.60
CA VAL A 80 1.34 -1.09 -1.05
C VAL A 80 2.17 -1.68 -2.17
N VAL A 81 2.15 -1.03 -3.32
CA VAL A 81 2.93 -1.44 -4.49
C VAL A 81 4.13 -0.52 -4.63
N ILE A 82 5.32 -1.10 -4.71
CA ILE A 82 6.55 -0.37 -4.99
C ILE A 82 7.11 -0.93 -6.29
N GLN A 83 7.31 -0.07 -7.28
CA GLN A 83 7.78 -0.51 -8.59
C GLN A 83 8.77 0.48 -9.18
N GLU A 84 9.69 -0.04 -9.98
CA GLU A 84 10.62 0.78 -10.74
C GLU A 84 10.25 0.71 -12.22
N HIS A 85 9.92 1.85 -12.79
CA HIS A 85 9.56 1.97 -14.20
C HIS A 85 10.82 1.94 -15.08
N ARG A 86 10.64 1.73 -16.39
CA ARG A 86 11.75 1.64 -17.36
C ARG A 86 12.65 2.87 -17.37
N ASN A 87 12.10 4.04 -17.05
CA ASN A 87 12.86 5.30 -16.99
C ASN A 87 13.64 5.46 -15.67
N GLY A 88 13.65 4.44 -14.81
CA GLY A 88 14.30 4.47 -13.51
C GLY A 88 13.50 5.10 -12.40
N ARG A 89 12.30 5.60 -12.68
CA ARG A 89 11.43 6.17 -11.65
C ARG A 89 10.89 5.09 -10.75
N VAL A 90 10.92 5.36 -9.45
CA VAL A 90 10.35 4.47 -8.44
C VAL A 90 9.05 5.06 -7.95
N GLU A 91 7.99 4.29 -8.06
CA GLU A 91 6.64 4.69 -7.68
C GLU A 91 6.15 3.86 -6.49
N ILE A 92 5.55 4.53 -5.52
CA ILE A 92 4.91 3.90 -4.37
C ILE A 92 3.44 4.24 -4.44
N SER A 93 2.59 3.22 -4.44
CA SER A 93 1.13 3.39 -4.60
C SER A 93 0.39 2.58 -3.56
N VAL A 94 -0.74 3.11 -3.11
CA VAL A 94 -1.64 2.41 -2.20
C VAL A 94 -3.07 2.80 -2.54
N LEU A 95 -4.00 1.84 -2.45
CA LEU A 95 -5.41 2.10 -2.66
C LEU A 95 -5.98 2.86 -1.46
N ASP A 96 -6.75 3.91 -1.72
CA ASP A 96 -7.48 4.61 -0.67
C ASP A 96 -8.61 3.70 -0.16
N PRO A 97 -8.60 3.31 1.13
CA PRO A 97 -9.59 2.38 1.65
C PRO A 97 -11.02 2.92 1.61
N THR A 98 -11.21 4.23 1.64
CA THR A 98 -12.57 4.81 1.57
C THR A 98 -13.16 4.71 0.17
N SER A 99 -12.33 4.52 -0.86
CA SER A 99 -12.82 4.43 -2.24
C SER A 99 -13.57 3.11 -2.53
N THR A 100 -13.31 2.08 -1.74
CA THR A 100 -14.00 0.79 -1.86
C THR A 100 -15.07 0.62 -0.79
N ILE A 101 -14.72 0.87 0.47
CA ILE A 101 -15.62 0.70 1.62
C ILE A 101 -16.72 1.76 1.65
N GLY A 102 -16.43 2.96 1.14
CA GLY A 102 -17.41 4.07 1.14
C GLY A 102 -18.69 3.81 0.36
N THR A 103 -18.70 2.79 -0.52
CA THR A 103 -19.89 2.39 -1.27
C THR A 103 -20.71 1.31 -0.55
N ILE A 104 -20.22 0.79 0.57
CA ILE A 104 -20.87 -0.27 1.34
C ILE A 104 -21.71 0.37 2.42
N ASN A 105 -22.96 -0.09 2.55
CA ASN A 105 -23.87 0.43 3.56
C ASN A 105 -23.63 -0.25 4.92
N HIS A 106 -22.52 0.15 5.56
CA HIS A 106 -22.13 -0.40 6.86
C HIS A 106 -21.41 0.71 7.66
N VAL A 107 -22.12 1.30 8.61
CA VAL A 107 -21.65 2.50 9.34
C VAL A 107 -20.29 2.27 10.04
N GLU A 108 -20.15 1.16 10.75
CA GLU A 108 -18.90 0.85 11.47
C GLU A 108 -17.73 0.67 10.52
N MET A 109 -17.93 -0.02 9.40
CA MET A 109 -16.89 -0.24 8.42
C MET A 109 -16.47 1.05 7.73
N ILE A 110 -17.41 1.95 7.45
CA ILE A 110 -17.12 3.27 6.88
C ILE A 110 -16.25 4.07 7.85
N SER A 111 -16.59 4.03 9.14
CA SER A 111 -15.81 4.72 10.18
C SER A 111 -14.38 4.19 10.25
N ILE A 112 -14.21 2.87 10.24
CA ILE A 112 -12.90 2.22 10.26
C ILE A 112 -12.09 2.60 9.00
N ALA A 113 -12.74 2.62 7.83
CA ALA A 113 -12.09 3.00 6.58
C ALA A 113 -11.57 4.44 6.62
N HIS A 114 -12.31 5.37 7.24
CA HIS A 114 -11.86 6.75 7.40
C HIS A 114 -10.64 6.85 8.33
N GLU A 115 -10.61 6.10 9.42
CA GLU A 115 -9.44 6.04 10.30
C GLU A 115 -8.23 5.47 9.56
N LEU A 116 -8.45 4.41 8.79
CA LEU A 116 -7.39 3.79 7.99
C LEU A 116 -6.88 4.73 6.90
N GLN A 117 -7.77 5.48 6.26
CA GLN A 117 -7.38 6.49 5.27
C GLN A 117 -6.43 7.53 5.86
N SER A 118 -6.75 8.01 7.04
CA SER A 118 -5.91 8.99 7.74
C SER A 118 -4.50 8.45 7.99
N LYS A 119 -4.41 7.22 8.49
CA LYS A 119 -3.12 6.55 8.71
C LYS A 119 -2.37 6.29 7.40
N THR A 120 -3.08 5.93 6.36
CA THR A 120 -2.51 5.69 5.03
C THR A 120 -1.88 6.96 4.46
N ARG A 121 -2.57 8.09 4.57
CA ARG A 121 -2.04 9.38 4.14
C ARG A 121 -0.80 9.77 4.95
N GLN A 122 -0.82 9.52 6.26
CA GLN A 122 0.31 9.83 7.12
C GLN A 122 1.57 9.04 6.75
N PHE A 123 1.45 7.72 6.51
CA PHE A 123 2.63 6.97 6.15
C PHE A 123 3.17 7.37 4.77
N MET A 124 2.30 7.69 3.83
CA MET A 124 2.72 8.15 2.50
C MET A 124 3.45 9.50 2.60
N ASP A 125 2.95 10.42 3.40
CA ASP A 125 3.60 11.71 3.63
C ASP A 125 4.95 11.58 4.35
N ASP A 126 5.12 10.52 5.11
CA ASP A 126 6.30 10.24 5.92
C ASP A 126 7.48 9.67 5.14
N ILE A 127 7.28 9.31 3.88
CA ILE A 127 8.33 8.74 3.04
C ILE A 127 9.22 9.85 2.49
N HIS A 128 10.50 9.82 2.86
CA HIS A 128 11.52 10.79 2.44
C HIS A 128 12.63 10.10 1.65
N PRO A 129 13.30 10.82 0.74
CA PRO A 129 13.20 12.22 0.38
C PRO A 129 11.88 12.57 -0.31
N ALA A 130 11.58 13.89 -0.33
CA ALA A 130 10.36 14.41 -0.89
C ALA A 130 10.12 13.86 -2.30
N PRO A 131 8.90 13.47 -2.61
CA PRO A 131 8.61 12.87 -3.90
C PRO A 131 8.67 13.88 -5.03
N GLU A 132 9.07 13.42 -6.20
CA GLU A 132 8.84 14.14 -7.44
C GLU A 132 7.40 13.87 -7.88
N PHE A 133 6.86 14.81 -8.67
CA PHE A 133 5.53 14.62 -9.22
C PHE A 133 5.54 13.42 -10.19
N CYS A 134 4.75 12.42 -9.88
CA CYS A 134 4.64 11.22 -10.68
C CYS A 134 3.40 11.31 -11.57
N ARG A 135 3.65 11.47 -12.86
CA ARG A 135 2.56 11.34 -13.82
C ARG A 135 2.39 9.87 -14.16
N ALA A 136 1.14 9.41 -14.19
CA ALA A 136 0.83 8.09 -14.70
C ALA A 136 1.41 7.98 -16.12
N ALA A 137 2.20 6.97 -16.32
CA ALA A 137 2.80 6.71 -17.63
C ALA A 137 1.73 6.23 -18.59
#